data_b49cd9dc09f7918e41f12e6ce8eebbff
#
_entry.id   b49cd9dc09f7918e41f12e6ce8eebbff
#
_cell.length_a   1.000
_cell.length_b   1.000
_cell.length_c   1.000
_cell.angle_alpha   90.00
_cell.angle_beta   90.00
_cell.angle_gamma   90.00
#
_symmetry.space_group_name_H-M   'P 1'
#
loop_
_entity.id
_entity.type
_entity.pdbx_description
1 polymer ?
#
loop_
_entity_poly.entity_id
_entity_poly.type
_entity_poly.pdbx_seq_one_letter_code
_entity_poly.pdbx_strand_id
1 'polypeptide(L)'
;FMDDHTLCAARDPQGIRPLVLGRLSSGWVVASETAAIDIVGGTFVREIEPGEMIAIDAAGLRTSRFAEAHPKGCIFEYVYLARPDTVIAGRRIHNVRVKIGKILAQEHPADADLVIPVPESGTPAAIGYADESGIPYGLGLVKNSYVGRTFIQPSQTLRNLGIRLKLNPLRDVIEGRRIVAVDDSIVRGNT
;
A
#
# COMPACT_ATOMS: atom_id res chain seq x y z
N PHE A 1 -3.04 -18.38 -14.52
CA PHE A 1 -2.72 -19.40 -15.53
C PHE A 1 -3.12 -18.91 -16.91
N MET A 2 -2.31 -19.16 -17.91
CA MET A 2 -2.59 -18.80 -19.31
C MET A 2 -2.03 -19.91 -20.20
N ASP A 3 -2.81 -20.30 -21.19
CA ASP A 3 -2.36 -21.12 -22.32
C ASP A 3 -2.49 -20.32 -23.63
N ASP A 4 -2.31 -20.98 -24.79
CA ASP A 4 -2.33 -20.29 -26.08
C ASP A 4 -3.70 -19.68 -26.45
N HIS A 5 -4.77 -20.04 -25.75
CA HIS A 5 -6.15 -19.69 -26.10
C HIS A 5 -6.96 -19.12 -24.95
N THR A 6 -6.56 -19.36 -23.69
CA THR A 6 -7.37 -19.03 -22.52
C THR A 6 -6.53 -18.39 -21.39
N LEU A 7 -6.99 -17.27 -20.87
CA LEU A 7 -6.53 -16.68 -19.62
C LEU A 7 -7.47 -17.10 -18.50
N CYS A 8 -6.95 -17.83 -17.49
CA CYS A 8 -7.68 -18.18 -16.28
C CYS A 8 -7.11 -17.43 -15.08
N ALA A 9 -7.99 -16.89 -14.26
CA ALA A 9 -7.64 -16.29 -12.98
C ALA A 9 -8.62 -16.72 -11.90
N ALA A 10 -8.12 -17.04 -10.71
CA ALA A 10 -8.92 -17.46 -9.56
C ALA A 10 -8.47 -16.74 -8.30
N ARG A 11 -9.43 -16.37 -7.46
CA ARG A 11 -9.16 -15.78 -6.15
C ARG A 11 -9.50 -16.80 -5.07
N ASP A 12 -8.60 -16.97 -4.11
CA ASP A 12 -8.79 -17.92 -3.02
C ASP A 12 -10.10 -17.65 -2.26
N PRO A 13 -10.70 -18.67 -1.61
CA PRO A 13 -11.99 -18.52 -0.94
C PRO A 13 -11.98 -17.51 0.21
N GLN A 14 -10.83 -17.22 0.80
CA GLN A 14 -10.69 -16.22 1.86
C GLN A 14 -10.43 -14.82 1.30
N GLY A 15 -10.08 -14.70 -0.01
CA GLY A 15 -9.82 -13.42 -0.64
C GLY A 15 -8.66 -12.66 0.00
N ILE A 16 -7.62 -13.38 0.49
CA ILE A 16 -6.49 -12.79 1.20
C ILE A 16 -5.80 -11.72 0.35
N ARG A 17 -5.52 -12.07 -0.91
CA ARG A 17 -4.93 -11.09 -1.85
C ARG A 17 -6.01 -10.54 -2.76
N PRO A 18 -5.95 -9.23 -3.08
CA PRO A 18 -6.86 -8.64 -4.05
C PRO A 18 -6.59 -9.18 -5.45
N LEU A 19 -7.64 -9.25 -6.26
CA LEU A 19 -7.59 -9.61 -7.66
C LEU A 19 -8.69 -8.84 -8.38
N VAL A 20 -8.33 -8.14 -9.45
CA VAL A 20 -9.21 -7.22 -10.15
C VAL A 20 -9.25 -7.52 -11.65
N LEU A 21 -10.39 -7.25 -12.25
CA LEU A 21 -10.65 -7.36 -13.68
C LEU A 21 -10.79 -5.95 -14.27
N GLY A 22 -10.10 -5.70 -15.36
CA GLY A 22 -10.18 -4.49 -16.14
C GLY A 22 -10.41 -4.77 -17.63
N ARG A 23 -10.82 -3.72 -18.34
CA ARG A 23 -11.07 -3.74 -19.78
C ARG A 23 -10.09 -2.83 -20.49
N LEU A 24 -9.45 -3.34 -21.52
CA LEU A 24 -8.65 -2.61 -22.51
C LEU A 24 -9.45 -2.41 -23.79
N SER A 25 -9.02 -1.51 -24.66
CA SER A 25 -9.62 -1.36 -26.00
C SER A 25 -9.56 -2.65 -26.82
N SER A 26 -8.49 -3.43 -26.64
CA SER A 26 -8.22 -4.67 -27.40
C SER A 26 -8.49 -5.96 -26.62
N GLY A 27 -8.96 -5.89 -25.37
CA GLY A 27 -9.12 -7.11 -24.58
C GLY A 27 -9.37 -6.89 -23.10
N TRP A 28 -8.99 -7.85 -22.29
CA TRP A 28 -9.13 -7.87 -20.84
C TRP A 28 -7.77 -7.81 -20.16
N VAL A 29 -7.76 -7.29 -18.94
CA VAL A 29 -6.60 -7.31 -18.05
C VAL A 29 -7.02 -7.82 -16.68
N VAL A 30 -6.17 -8.66 -16.10
CA VAL A 30 -6.33 -9.16 -14.72
C VAL A 30 -5.08 -8.73 -13.96
N ALA A 31 -5.28 -8.13 -12.81
CA ALA A 31 -4.20 -7.62 -11.98
C ALA A 31 -4.51 -7.78 -10.49
N SER A 32 -3.50 -7.65 -9.65
CA SER A 32 -3.66 -7.63 -8.20
C SER A 32 -4.20 -6.31 -7.68
N GLU A 33 -4.02 -5.21 -8.43
CA GLU A 33 -4.36 -3.85 -7.97
C GLU A 33 -4.99 -3.01 -9.09
N THR A 34 -5.91 -2.12 -8.75
CA THR A 34 -6.53 -1.19 -9.72
C THR A 34 -5.52 -0.27 -10.36
N ALA A 35 -4.48 0.15 -9.62
CA ALA A 35 -3.39 0.96 -10.16
C ALA A 35 -2.66 0.31 -11.34
N ALA A 36 -2.58 -1.02 -11.39
CA ALA A 36 -2.00 -1.72 -12.53
C ALA A 36 -2.87 -1.63 -13.78
N ILE A 37 -4.20 -1.59 -13.62
CA ILE A 37 -5.14 -1.37 -14.71
C ILE A 37 -4.98 0.04 -15.28
N ASP A 38 -4.87 1.05 -14.39
CA ASP A 38 -4.68 2.44 -14.79
C ASP A 38 -3.38 2.65 -15.59
N ILE A 39 -2.27 2.00 -15.14
CA ILE A 39 -0.95 2.10 -15.80
C ILE A 39 -0.99 1.58 -17.25
N VAL A 40 -1.77 0.55 -17.53
CA VAL A 40 -1.89 0.01 -18.90
C VAL A 40 -3.00 0.68 -19.72
N GLY A 41 -3.60 1.76 -19.19
CA GLY A 41 -4.67 2.51 -19.88
C GLY A 41 -5.99 1.78 -19.93
N GLY A 42 -6.22 0.85 -19.00
CA GLY A 42 -7.45 0.10 -18.88
C GLY A 42 -8.52 0.80 -18.03
N THR A 43 -9.71 0.26 -18.08
CA THR A 43 -10.83 0.68 -17.21
C THR A 43 -11.14 -0.44 -16.22
N PHE A 44 -11.18 -0.12 -14.93
CA PHE A 44 -11.60 -1.06 -13.89
C PHE A 44 -13.05 -1.52 -14.12
N VAL A 45 -13.27 -2.81 -14.07
CA VAL A 45 -14.59 -3.43 -14.22
C VAL A 45 -15.14 -3.84 -12.87
N ARG A 46 -14.43 -4.72 -12.15
CA ARG A 46 -14.80 -5.19 -10.82
C ARG A 46 -13.65 -5.94 -10.12
N GLU A 47 -13.79 -6.17 -8.85
CA GLU A 47 -13.01 -7.18 -8.16
C GLU A 47 -13.50 -8.58 -8.55
N ILE A 48 -12.58 -9.56 -8.52
CA ILE A 48 -12.92 -10.97 -8.60
C ILE A 48 -13.24 -11.43 -7.18
N GLU A 49 -14.39 -12.06 -7.01
CA GLU A 49 -14.88 -12.46 -5.70
C GLU A 49 -14.05 -13.60 -5.08
N PRO A 50 -13.94 -13.67 -3.75
CA PRO A 50 -13.36 -14.84 -3.08
C PRO A 50 -14.08 -16.13 -3.52
N GLY A 51 -13.30 -17.18 -3.89
CA GLY A 51 -13.83 -18.44 -4.39
C GLY A 51 -14.33 -18.40 -5.85
N GLU A 52 -14.09 -17.29 -6.54
CA GLU A 52 -14.44 -17.14 -7.96
C GLU A 52 -13.22 -17.42 -8.85
N MET A 53 -13.51 -18.03 -9.99
CA MET A 53 -12.61 -18.19 -11.13
C MET A 53 -13.23 -17.55 -12.36
N ILE A 54 -12.41 -16.86 -13.14
CA ILE A 54 -12.75 -16.36 -14.46
C ILE A 54 -11.92 -17.05 -15.52
N ALA A 55 -12.50 -17.25 -16.69
CA ALA A 55 -11.82 -17.70 -17.89
C ALA A 55 -12.15 -16.77 -19.06
N ILE A 56 -11.14 -16.36 -19.80
CA ILE A 56 -11.25 -15.42 -20.91
C ILE A 56 -10.62 -16.08 -22.15
N ASP A 57 -11.39 -16.25 -23.20
CA ASP A 57 -10.97 -16.80 -24.48
C ASP A 57 -11.67 -16.09 -25.64
N ALA A 58 -11.60 -16.66 -26.85
CA ALA A 58 -12.24 -16.11 -28.03
C ALA A 58 -13.78 -16.00 -27.90
N ALA A 59 -14.41 -16.85 -27.05
CA ALA A 59 -15.84 -16.80 -26.79
C ALA A 59 -16.21 -15.70 -25.73
N GLY A 60 -15.20 -15.08 -25.11
CA GLY A 60 -15.38 -14.00 -24.15
C GLY A 60 -15.08 -14.37 -22.69
N LEU A 61 -15.60 -13.57 -21.77
CA LEU A 61 -15.43 -13.73 -20.32
C LEU A 61 -16.48 -14.72 -19.78
N ARG A 62 -16.04 -15.74 -19.08
CA ARG A 62 -16.88 -16.66 -18.30
C ARG A 62 -16.47 -16.63 -16.84
N THR A 63 -17.43 -16.80 -15.96
CA THR A 63 -17.19 -16.83 -14.50
C THR A 63 -17.76 -18.12 -13.92
N SER A 64 -17.08 -18.66 -12.93
CA SER A 64 -17.55 -19.81 -12.17
C SER A 64 -17.14 -19.65 -10.69
N ARG A 65 -17.94 -20.19 -9.79
CA ARG A 65 -17.60 -20.27 -8.38
C ARG A 65 -17.12 -21.69 -8.08
N PHE A 66 -15.87 -21.82 -7.65
CA PHE A 66 -15.28 -23.12 -7.33
C PHE A 66 -15.28 -23.42 -5.82
N ALA A 67 -15.52 -22.42 -4.97
CA ALA A 67 -15.61 -22.57 -3.52
C ALA A 67 -16.54 -21.51 -2.92
N GLU A 68 -17.07 -21.79 -1.73
CA GLU A 68 -17.81 -20.82 -0.94
C GLU A 68 -16.88 -19.71 -0.45
N ALA A 69 -17.37 -18.47 -0.47
CA ALA A 69 -16.60 -17.30 -0.04
C ALA A 69 -16.57 -17.17 1.47
N HIS A 70 -15.38 -17.11 2.06
CA HIS A 70 -15.15 -16.84 3.49
C HIS A 70 -14.18 -15.66 3.64
N PRO A 71 -14.59 -14.41 3.35
CA PRO A 71 -13.68 -13.26 3.23
C PRO A 71 -12.87 -13.00 4.51
N LYS A 72 -11.56 -12.97 4.37
CA LYS A 72 -10.57 -12.63 5.42
C LYS A 72 -9.49 -11.74 4.84
N GLY A 73 -9.86 -10.53 4.44
CA GLY A 73 -8.94 -9.59 3.82
C GLY A 73 -7.71 -9.30 4.69
N CYS A 74 -6.58 -9.08 4.07
CA CYS A 74 -5.33 -8.80 4.75
C CYS A 74 -5.25 -7.33 5.16
N ILE A 75 -5.11 -7.04 6.47
CA ILE A 75 -4.95 -5.67 6.98
C ILE A 75 -3.69 -4.98 6.41
N PHE A 76 -2.63 -5.76 6.13
CA PHE A 76 -1.40 -5.22 5.57
C PHE A 76 -1.55 -4.64 4.16
N GLU A 77 -2.58 -5.03 3.41
CA GLU A 77 -2.89 -4.35 2.15
C GLU A 77 -3.19 -2.87 2.38
N TYR A 78 -3.99 -2.56 3.40
CA TYR A 78 -4.35 -1.20 3.73
C TYR A 78 -3.21 -0.41 4.36
N VAL A 79 -2.43 -1.04 5.23
CA VAL A 79 -1.37 -0.36 5.98
C VAL A 79 -0.12 -0.13 5.12
N TYR A 80 0.30 -1.14 4.35
CA TYR A 80 1.61 -1.12 3.69
C TYR A 80 1.65 -1.63 2.26
N LEU A 81 1.06 -2.84 1.97
CA LEU A 81 1.36 -3.57 0.73
C LEU A 81 0.79 -2.92 -0.53
N ALA A 82 -0.49 -2.52 -0.50
CA ALA A 82 -1.13 -1.92 -1.66
C ALA A 82 -0.55 -0.52 -1.97
N ARG A 83 -0.51 -0.17 -3.24
CA ARG A 83 -0.14 1.19 -3.64
C ARG A 83 -1.16 2.21 -3.12
N PRO A 84 -0.75 3.43 -2.76
CA PRO A 84 -1.68 4.45 -2.24
C PRO A 84 -2.81 4.82 -3.20
N ASP A 85 -2.58 4.73 -4.50
CA ASP A 85 -3.53 5.02 -5.57
C ASP A 85 -4.52 3.87 -5.86
N THR A 86 -4.31 2.70 -5.25
CA THR A 86 -5.18 1.52 -5.39
C THR A 86 -6.51 1.68 -4.64
N VAL A 87 -7.55 1.03 -5.18
CA VAL A 87 -8.85 0.84 -4.53
C VAL A 87 -9.03 -0.63 -4.17
N ILE A 88 -9.37 -0.93 -2.92
CA ILE A 88 -9.70 -2.27 -2.42
C ILE A 88 -11.05 -2.20 -1.70
N ALA A 89 -11.97 -3.08 -2.03
CA ALA A 89 -13.33 -3.11 -1.46
C ALA A 89 -14.00 -1.72 -1.47
N GLY A 90 -13.88 -0.99 -2.57
CA GLY A 90 -14.41 0.35 -2.75
C GLY A 90 -13.70 1.46 -1.95
N ARG A 91 -12.61 1.17 -1.26
CA ARG A 91 -11.87 2.13 -0.43
C ARG A 91 -10.53 2.50 -1.06
N ARG A 92 -10.29 3.81 -1.24
CA ARG A 92 -8.99 4.33 -1.69
C ARG A 92 -7.96 4.16 -0.57
N ILE A 93 -6.86 3.49 -0.85
CA ILE A 93 -5.82 3.16 0.14
C ILE A 93 -5.22 4.42 0.77
N HIS A 94 -4.91 5.44 -0.02
CA HIS A 94 -4.42 6.71 0.51
C HIS A 94 -5.35 7.28 1.59
N ASN A 95 -6.65 7.36 1.31
CA ASN A 95 -7.64 7.92 2.25
C ASN A 95 -7.77 7.07 3.53
N VAL A 96 -7.65 5.75 3.41
CA VAL A 96 -7.64 4.84 4.57
C VAL A 96 -6.43 5.14 5.46
N ARG A 97 -5.24 5.30 4.88
CA ARG A 97 -4.00 5.62 5.64
C ARG A 97 -4.07 7.00 6.30
N VAL A 98 -4.61 8.01 5.61
CA VAL A 98 -4.88 9.33 6.22
C VAL A 98 -5.81 9.19 7.43
N LYS A 99 -6.90 8.41 7.29
CA LYS A 99 -7.82 8.16 8.41
C LYS A 99 -7.16 7.43 9.57
N ILE A 100 -6.29 6.47 9.31
CA ILE A 100 -5.48 5.80 10.35
C ILE A 100 -4.64 6.83 11.11
N GLY A 101 -3.98 7.75 10.41
CA GLY A 101 -3.22 8.82 11.04
C GLY A 101 -4.05 9.74 11.93
N LYS A 102 -5.26 10.11 11.50
CA LYS A 102 -6.19 10.89 12.32
C LYS A 102 -6.57 10.17 13.62
N ILE A 103 -6.93 8.89 13.50
CA ILE A 103 -7.27 8.07 14.68
C ILE A 103 -6.06 7.95 15.60
N LEU A 104 -4.86 7.76 15.06
CA LEU A 104 -3.63 7.70 15.84
C LEU A 104 -3.38 8.97 16.65
N ALA A 105 -3.65 10.14 16.07
CA ALA A 105 -3.52 11.42 16.79
C ALA A 105 -4.52 11.56 17.93
N GLN A 106 -5.75 11.03 17.78
CA GLN A 106 -6.77 11.01 18.82
C GLN A 106 -6.41 10.06 19.97
N GLU A 107 -5.93 8.84 19.64
CA GLU A 107 -5.59 7.82 20.63
C GLU A 107 -4.25 8.07 21.33
N HIS A 108 -3.31 8.68 20.62
CA HIS A 108 -1.94 8.94 21.09
C HIS A 108 -1.51 10.37 20.77
N PRO A 109 -2.10 11.38 21.44
CA PRO A 109 -1.67 12.77 21.27
C PRO A 109 -0.24 12.97 21.77
N ALA A 110 0.51 13.84 21.09
CA ALA A 110 1.88 14.17 21.45
C ALA A 110 2.07 15.70 21.57
N ASP A 111 2.91 16.12 22.52
CA ASP A 111 3.38 17.49 22.59
C ASP A 111 4.66 17.62 21.75
N ALA A 112 4.51 18.13 20.53
CA ALA A 112 5.59 18.22 19.55
C ALA A 112 5.45 19.47 18.68
N ASP A 113 6.56 19.82 18.03
CA ASP A 113 6.65 21.02 17.21
C ASP A 113 6.47 20.71 15.71
N LEU A 114 6.62 19.42 15.33
CA LEU A 114 6.57 19.01 13.94
C LEU A 114 6.18 17.53 13.82
N VAL A 115 5.31 17.21 12.86
CA VAL A 115 5.03 15.84 12.39
C VAL A 115 5.82 15.58 11.11
N ILE A 116 6.59 14.51 11.09
CA ILE A 116 7.33 14.07 9.91
C ILE A 116 6.96 12.64 9.50
N PRO A 117 6.90 12.30 8.22
CA PRO A 117 6.75 10.92 7.78
C PRO A 117 8.10 10.18 7.76
N VAL A 118 8.06 8.87 7.97
CA VAL A 118 9.08 7.97 7.43
C VAL A 118 8.70 7.67 5.97
N PRO A 119 9.43 8.21 4.99
CA PRO A 119 9.01 8.14 3.60
C PRO A 119 9.23 6.75 2.99
N GLU A 120 8.34 6.32 2.08
CA GLU A 120 7.16 7.02 1.63
C GLU A 120 5.88 6.45 2.24
N SER A 121 5.97 5.27 2.86
CA SER A 121 4.82 4.52 3.38
C SER A 121 4.10 5.23 4.54
N GLY A 122 4.83 5.90 5.43
CA GLY A 122 4.27 6.69 6.52
C GLY A 122 3.63 8.03 6.12
N THR A 123 3.85 8.49 4.88
CA THR A 123 3.42 9.83 4.45
C THR A 123 1.92 10.09 4.61
N PRO A 124 1.00 9.23 4.14
CA PRO A 124 -0.43 9.51 4.29
C PRO A 124 -0.89 9.52 5.76
N ALA A 125 -0.33 8.63 6.58
CA ALA A 125 -0.65 8.59 8.01
C ALA A 125 -0.10 9.84 8.75
N ALA A 126 1.10 10.31 8.40
CA ALA A 126 1.66 11.54 8.96
C ALA A 126 0.83 12.78 8.60
N ILE A 127 0.32 12.85 7.35
CA ILE A 127 -0.62 13.90 6.94
C ILE A 127 -1.88 13.85 7.81
N GLY A 128 -2.47 12.68 8.00
CA GLY A 128 -3.65 12.52 8.84
C GLY A 128 -3.41 12.86 10.30
N TYR A 129 -2.25 12.47 10.84
CA TYR A 129 -1.85 12.82 12.21
C TYR A 129 -1.70 14.33 12.40
N ALA A 130 -1.00 15.01 11.50
CA ALA A 130 -0.81 16.45 11.54
C ALA A 130 -2.12 17.22 11.42
N ASP A 131 -2.98 16.80 10.49
CA ASP A 131 -4.29 17.40 10.24
C ASP A 131 -5.21 17.33 11.48
N GLU A 132 -5.19 16.21 12.20
CA GLU A 132 -6.02 16.00 13.38
C GLU A 132 -5.44 16.66 14.65
N SER A 133 -4.12 16.56 14.84
CA SER A 133 -3.45 17.10 16.03
C SER A 133 -3.24 18.61 15.97
N GLY A 134 -3.31 19.23 14.79
CA GLY A 134 -2.95 20.63 14.58
C GLY A 134 -1.45 20.92 14.61
N ILE A 135 -0.60 19.90 14.79
CA ILE A 135 0.86 20.04 14.73
C ILE A 135 1.30 20.19 13.28
N PRO A 136 2.16 21.17 12.93
CA PRO A 136 2.62 21.36 11.56
C PRO A 136 3.21 20.09 10.93
N TYR A 137 2.89 19.82 9.66
CA TYR A 137 3.51 18.76 8.86
C TYR A 137 4.77 19.29 8.16
N GLY A 138 5.82 18.46 8.10
CA GLY A 138 7.03 18.77 7.34
C GLY A 138 7.78 17.52 6.88
N LEU A 139 8.66 17.69 5.90
CA LEU A 139 9.57 16.65 5.46
C LEU A 139 10.83 16.69 6.31
N GLY A 140 10.96 15.81 7.29
CA GLY A 140 12.17 15.68 8.11
C GLY A 140 13.19 14.70 7.59
N LEU A 141 12.79 13.82 6.66
CA LEU A 141 13.61 12.77 6.07
C LEU A 141 13.50 12.78 4.55
N VAL A 142 14.61 12.55 3.86
CA VAL A 142 14.67 12.32 2.41
C VAL A 142 15.04 10.88 2.13
N LYS A 143 14.26 10.23 1.26
CA LYS A 143 14.53 8.87 0.80
C LYS A 143 15.40 8.87 -0.45
N ASN A 144 16.47 8.10 -0.41
CA ASN A 144 17.24 7.79 -1.61
C ASN A 144 16.50 6.72 -2.45
N SER A 145 15.99 7.11 -3.60
CA SER A 145 15.21 6.23 -4.48
C SER A 145 16.03 5.10 -5.12
N TYR A 146 17.33 5.22 -5.16
CA TYR A 146 18.24 4.20 -5.71
C TYR A 146 18.54 3.06 -4.72
N VAL A 147 18.18 3.22 -3.46
CA VAL A 147 18.36 2.19 -2.42
C VAL A 147 17.07 1.40 -2.24
N GLY A 148 17.10 0.11 -2.53
CA GLY A 148 15.96 -0.78 -2.39
C GLY A 148 15.58 -1.13 -0.93
N ARG A 149 14.87 -2.26 -0.75
CA ARG A 149 14.44 -2.74 0.56
C ARG A 149 15.64 -3.17 1.42
N THR A 150 15.86 -2.51 2.55
CA THR A 150 17.02 -2.73 3.43
C THR A 150 16.76 -3.73 4.56
N PHE A 151 15.49 -3.89 4.97
CA PHE A 151 15.12 -4.77 6.09
C PHE A 151 15.32 -6.27 5.83
N ILE A 152 15.44 -6.67 4.57
CA ILE A 152 15.70 -8.07 4.15
C ILE A 152 17.18 -8.43 4.13
N GLN A 153 18.09 -7.51 4.41
CA GLN A 153 19.53 -7.78 4.46
C GLN A 153 19.88 -8.77 5.60
N PRO A 154 20.79 -9.72 5.35
CA PRO A 154 21.03 -10.83 6.27
C PRO A 154 21.70 -10.43 7.59
N SER A 155 22.53 -9.40 7.61
CA SER A 155 23.24 -8.98 8.83
C SER A 155 22.76 -7.63 9.37
N GLN A 156 22.89 -7.42 10.69
CA GLN A 156 22.52 -6.15 11.33
C GLN A 156 23.35 -4.97 10.83
N THR A 157 24.65 -5.19 10.62
CA THR A 157 25.57 -4.18 10.11
C THR A 157 25.16 -3.70 8.71
N LEU A 158 24.82 -4.64 7.80
CA LEU A 158 24.35 -4.31 6.47
C LEU A 158 23.00 -3.59 6.51
N ARG A 159 22.09 -3.97 7.41
CA ARG A 159 20.82 -3.27 7.62
C ARG A 159 21.03 -1.83 8.07
N ASN A 160 21.89 -1.59 9.06
CA ASN A 160 22.18 -0.25 9.56
C ASN A 160 22.85 0.64 8.50
N LEU A 161 23.79 0.08 7.74
CA LEU A 161 24.38 0.79 6.59
C LEU A 161 23.32 1.10 5.53
N GLY A 162 22.46 0.13 5.20
CA GLY A 162 21.39 0.29 4.24
C GLY A 162 20.38 1.40 4.64
N ILE A 163 20.03 1.48 5.93
CA ILE A 163 19.14 2.56 6.44
C ILE A 163 19.81 3.93 6.29
N ARG A 164 21.08 4.06 6.66
CA ARG A 164 21.84 5.32 6.49
C ARG A 164 21.95 5.75 5.03
N LEU A 165 22.08 4.81 4.10
CA LEU A 165 22.12 5.10 2.66
C LEU A 165 20.73 5.44 2.12
N LYS A 166 19.67 4.92 2.75
CA LYS A 166 18.30 5.07 2.29
C LYS A 166 17.61 6.34 2.78
N LEU A 167 17.84 6.72 4.04
CA LEU A 167 17.17 7.84 4.69
C LEU A 167 18.18 8.84 5.19
N ASN A 168 18.02 10.11 4.75
CA ASN A 168 18.82 11.23 5.20
C ASN A 168 17.95 12.26 5.94
N PRO A 169 18.36 12.70 7.16
CA PRO A 169 17.66 13.74 7.87
C PRO A 169 17.90 15.12 7.22
N LEU A 170 16.83 15.89 7.12
CA LEU A 170 16.89 17.32 6.80
C LEU A 170 17.15 18.09 8.11
N ARG A 171 18.42 18.29 8.45
CA ARG A 171 18.84 18.87 9.73
C ARG A 171 18.22 20.24 9.97
N ASP A 172 18.20 21.09 8.96
CA ASP A 172 17.63 22.44 9.02
C ASP A 172 16.14 22.45 9.40
N VAL A 173 15.44 21.32 9.16
CA VAL A 173 14.01 21.16 9.47
C VAL A 173 13.80 20.61 10.87
N ILE A 174 14.64 19.68 11.32
CA ILE A 174 14.38 18.90 12.55
C ILE A 174 15.24 19.28 13.75
N GLU A 175 16.37 19.96 13.53
CA GLU A 175 17.31 20.28 14.60
C GLU A 175 16.67 21.21 15.66
N GLY A 176 16.78 20.82 16.93
CA GLY A 176 16.21 21.54 18.05
C GLY A 176 14.69 21.44 18.22
N ARG A 177 14.00 20.63 17.40
CA ARG A 177 12.54 20.45 17.47
C ARG A 177 12.17 19.12 18.12
N ARG A 178 11.06 19.10 18.84
CA ARG A 178 10.38 17.87 19.24
C ARG A 178 9.57 17.38 18.04
N ILE A 179 9.83 16.18 17.60
CA ILE A 179 9.20 15.64 16.40
C ILE A 179 8.34 14.39 16.70
N VAL A 180 7.23 14.28 16.01
CA VAL A 180 6.48 13.02 15.85
C VAL A 180 6.89 12.41 14.52
N ALA A 181 7.59 11.29 14.56
CA ALA A 181 7.92 10.51 13.36
C ALA A 181 6.86 9.41 13.16
N VAL A 182 6.13 9.48 12.05
CA VAL A 182 5.05 8.54 11.74
C VAL A 182 5.54 7.55 10.69
N ASP A 183 5.50 6.27 11.03
CA ASP A 183 5.79 5.15 10.11
C ASP A 183 4.54 4.28 9.95
N ASP A 184 4.54 3.36 8.99
CA ASP A 184 3.46 2.39 8.79
C ASP A 184 3.47 1.26 9.82
N SER A 185 4.66 0.89 10.29
CA SER A 185 4.85 -0.24 11.21
C SER A 185 6.19 -0.19 11.93
N ILE A 186 6.20 -0.66 13.17
CA ILE A 186 7.43 -0.84 13.95
C ILE A 186 7.76 -2.33 13.98
N VAL A 187 8.84 -2.73 13.29
CA VAL A 187 9.27 -4.14 13.24
C VAL A 187 10.43 -4.42 14.20
N ARG A 188 11.50 -3.64 14.12
CA ARG A 188 12.72 -3.81 14.95
C ARG A 188 13.22 -2.48 15.55
N GLY A 189 12.56 -1.37 15.26
CA GLY A 189 12.93 -0.05 15.76
C GLY A 189 14.28 0.48 15.25
N ASN A 190 14.73 0.04 14.09
CA ASN A 190 16.02 0.48 13.52
C ASN A 190 15.88 1.66 12.55
N THR A 191 14.68 1.99 12.17
CA THR A 191 14.36 3.11 11.25
C THR A 191 14.15 4.39 12.00
#